data_c1083be98e71ec719347fed1d1d975de
#
_entry.id   c1083be98e71ec719347fed1d1d975de
#
_cell.length_a   1.000
_cell.length_b   1.000
_cell.length_c   1.000
_cell.angle_alpha   90.00
_cell.angle_beta   90.00
_cell.angle_gamma   90.00
#
_symmetry.space_group_name_H-M   'P 1'
#
loop_
_entity.id
_entity.type
_entity.pdbx_description
1 polymer ?
#
loop_
_entity_poly.entity_id
_entity_poly.type
_entity_poly.pdbx_seq_one_letter_code
_entity_poly.pdbx_strand_id
1 'polypeptide(L)'
;LFVVELKFGPETDRLELRPAHRELLKQWHSEGLVRAAGPFEDGAGALLLFDLDDEKAVDDLLAKDPYYSAPGVTVVRRQEWNPLPLA
;
A
#
# COMPACT_ATOMS: atom_id res chain seq x y z
N LEU A 1 -2.76 -11.47 6.55
CA LEU A 1 -2.55 -10.08 6.14
C LEU A 1 -1.11 -9.84 5.72
N PHE A 2 -0.92 -8.94 4.78
CA PHE A 2 0.41 -8.45 4.43
C PHE A 2 0.51 -6.97 4.72
N VAL A 3 1.61 -6.60 5.39
CA VAL A 3 1.95 -5.20 5.62
C VAL A 3 2.85 -4.73 4.49
N VAL A 4 2.51 -3.60 3.89
CA VAL A 4 3.38 -2.90 2.94
C VAL A 4 3.61 -1.50 3.47
N GLU A 5 4.85 -1.18 3.76
CA GLU A 5 5.25 0.13 4.25
C GLU A 5 6.02 0.87 3.18
N LEU A 6 5.63 2.11 2.93
CA LEU A 6 6.27 2.97 1.94
C LEU A 6 7.01 4.09 2.63
N LYS A 7 8.14 4.47 2.04
CA LYS A 7 8.88 5.68 2.38
C LYS A 7 8.90 6.59 1.16
N PHE A 8 8.67 7.89 1.39
CA PHE A 8 8.67 8.89 0.34
C PHE A 8 9.94 9.72 0.39
N GLY A 9 10.61 9.85 -0.77
CA GLY A 9 11.72 10.75 -0.97
C GLY A 9 11.25 12.15 -1.39
N PRO A 10 12.18 13.03 -1.81
CA PRO A 10 11.85 14.41 -2.17
C PRO A 10 11.12 14.56 -3.50
N GLU A 11 11.13 13.54 -4.35
CA GLU A 11 10.46 13.56 -5.65
C GLU A 11 8.95 13.65 -5.48
N THR A 12 8.30 14.44 -6.34
CA THR A 12 6.86 14.71 -6.26
C THR A 12 6.02 13.98 -7.31
N ASP A 13 6.63 13.13 -8.13
CA ASP A 13 5.96 12.40 -9.21
C ASP A 13 4.73 11.62 -8.70
N ARG A 14 4.83 11.04 -7.50
CA ARG A 14 3.72 10.29 -6.90
C ARG A 14 2.47 11.13 -6.69
N LEU A 15 2.61 12.45 -6.54
CA LEU A 15 1.46 13.32 -6.27
C LEU A 15 0.50 13.37 -7.45
N GLU A 16 0.99 13.25 -8.67
CA GLU A 16 0.16 13.17 -9.87
C GLU A 16 -0.56 11.82 -9.97
N LEU A 17 0.05 10.77 -9.44
CA LEU A 17 -0.52 9.43 -9.46
C LEU A 17 -1.47 9.17 -8.28
N ARG A 18 -1.46 10.04 -7.28
CA ARG A 18 -2.21 9.83 -6.04
C ARG A 18 -3.73 9.67 -6.25
N PRO A 19 -4.40 10.48 -7.09
CA PRO A 19 -5.84 10.30 -7.26
C PRO A 19 -6.21 8.92 -7.79
N ALA A 20 -5.52 8.43 -8.82
CA ALA A 20 -5.75 7.11 -9.37
C ALA A 20 -5.40 6.01 -8.37
N HIS A 21 -4.30 6.18 -7.63
CA HIS A 21 -3.88 5.27 -6.57
C HIS A 21 -4.98 5.13 -5.50
N ARG A 22 -5.55 6.25 -5.05
CA ARG A 22 -6.60 6.24 -4.03
C ARG A 22 -7.89 5.60 -4.53
N GLU A 23 -8.21 5.76 -5.82
CA GLU A 23 -9.38 5.10 -6.42
C GLU A 23 -9.18 3.57 -6.44
N LEU A 24 -7.98 3.10 -6.79
CA LEU A 24 -7.66 1.67 -6.71
C LEU A 24 -7.77 1.14 -5.29
N LEU A 25 -7.27 1.88 -4.31
CA LEU A 25 -7.38 1.48 -2.89
C LEU A 25 -8.85 1.36 -2.45
N LYS A 26 -9.69 2.30 -2.87
CA LYS A 26 -11.12 2.25 -2.56
C LYS A 26 -11.78 1.00 -3.19
N GLN A 27 -11.45 0.72 -4.45
CA GLN A 27 -11.96 -0.45 -5.14
C GLN A 27 -11.53 -1.73 -4.42
N TRP A 28 -10.23 -1.87 -4.13
CA TRP A 28 -9.70 -3.04 -3.46
C TRP A 28 -10.27 -3.20 -2.05
N HIS A 29 -10.50 -2.09 -1.35
CA HIS A 29 -11.15 -2.13 -0.04
C HIS A 29 -12.58 -2.67 -0.17
N SER A 30 -13.34 -2.21 -1.15
CA SER A 30 -14.71 -2.69 -1.38
C SER A 30 -14.75 -4.17 -1.75
N GLU A 31 -13.67 -4.69 -2.36
CA GLU A 31 -13.53 -6.09 -2.72
C GLU A 31 -12.96 -6.96 -1.60
N GLY A 32 -12.63 -6.37 -0.45
CA GLY A 32 -12.05 -7.10 0.69
C GLY A 32 -10.56 -7.38 0.57
N LEU A 33 -9.88 -6.78 -0.41
CA LEU A 33 -8.45 -7.02 -0.66
C LEU A 33 -7.53 -6.11 0.14
N VAL A 34 -8.01 -4.92 0.53
CA VAL A 34 -7.30 -3.97 1.37
C VAL A 34 -8.10 -3.74 2.63
N ARG A 35 -7.51 -3.97 3.78
CA ARG A 35 -8.14 -3.79 5.08
C ARG A 35 -8.10 -2.32 5.50
N ALA A 36 -6.95 -1.68 5.33
CA ALA A 36 -6.72 -0.28 5.65
C ALA A 36 -5.49 0.22 4.89
N ALA A 37 -5.45 1.52 4.63
CA ALA A 37 -4.30 2.16 3.99
C ALA A 37 -4.33 3.65 4.30
N GLY A 38 -3.14 4.25 4.47
CA GLY A 38 -3.07 5.68 4.71
C GLY A 38 -1.65 6.17 4.96
N PRO A 39 -1.44 7.49 4.85
CA PRO A 39 -0.14 8.08 5.13
C PRO A 39 0.13 8.14 6.63
N PHE A 40 1.41 8.12 6.99
CA PHE A 40 1.82 8.49 8.34
C PHE A 40 1.60 9.99 8.55
N GLU A 41 1.44 10.40 9.82
CA GLU A 41 1.10 11.78 10.15
C GLU A 41 2.14 12.79 9.67
N ASP A 42 3.42 12.41 9.66
CA ASP A 42 4.51 13.26 9.18
C ASP A 42 4.59 13.37 7.65
N GLY A 43 3.78 12.60 6.93
CA GLY A 43 3.77 12.59 5.47
C GLY A 43 4.99 11.94 4.82
N ALA A 44 5.88 11.32 5.60
CA ALA A 44 7.13 10.75 5.10
C ALA A 44 6.97 9.34 4.54
N GLY A 45 5.80 8.75 4.66
CA GLY A 45 5.52 7.41 4.18
C GLY A 45 4.07 7.03 4.37
N ALA A 46 3.78 5.76 4.15
CA ALA A 46 2.42 5.22 4.26
C ALA A 46 2.45 3.77 4.69
N LEU A 47 1.34 3.31 5.23
CA LEU A 47 1.15 1.90 5.59
C LEU A 47 -0.09 1.37 4.89
N LEU A 48 0.03 0.17 4.33
CA LEU A 48 -1.07 -0.53 3.69
C LEU A 48 -1.18 -1.93 4.29
N LEU A 49 -2.42 -2.35 4.56
CA LEU A 49 -2.73 -3.70 5.03
C LEU A 49 -3.54 -4.41 3.96
N PHE A 50 -2.91 -5.40 3.31
CA PHE A 50 -3.57 -6.22 2.31
C PHE A 50 -4.12 -7.49 2.95
N ASP A 51 -5.40 -7.75 2.74
CA ASP A 51 -6.05 -8.98 3.21
C ASP A 51 -5.96 -10.03 2.10
N LEU A 52 -4.76 -10.60 1.96
CA LEU A 52 -4.43 -11.57 0.93
C LEU A 52 -3.72 -12.75 1.56
N ASP A 53 -3.77 -13.91 0.88
CA ASP A 53 -3.26 -15.16 1.41
C ASP A 53 -1.81 -15.44 1.05
N ASP A 54 -1.30 -14.86 -0.04
CA ASP A 54 0.06 -15.13 -0.49
C ASP A 54 0.73 -13.91 -1.12
N GLU A 55 2.06 -14.00 -1.24
CA GLU A 55 2.87 -12.90 -1.79
C GLU A 55 2.60 -12.62 -3.27
N LYS A 56 2.24 -13.66 -4.04
CA LYS A 56 1.94 -13.47 -5.45
C LYS A 56 0.72 -12.57 -5.64
N ALA A 57 -0.29 -12.73 -4.80
CA ALA A 57 -1.46 -11.87 -4.84
C ALA A 57 -1.08 -10.40 -4.53
N VAL A 58 -0.16 -10.19 -3.59
CA VAL A 58 0.37 -8.85 -3.31
C VAL A 58 1.12 -8.30 -4.52
N ASP A 59 1.99 -9.11 -5.15
CA ASP A 59 2.70 -8.72 -6.37
C ASP A 59 1.74 -8.26 -7.44
N ASP A 60 0.66 -9.00 -7.66
CA ASP A 60 -0.31 -8.71 -8.70
C ASP A 60 -0.98 -7.35 -8.48
N LEU A 61 -1.34 -7.02 -7.24
CA LEU A 61 -1.95 -5.72 -6.92
C LEU A 61 -0.95 -4.58 -7.05
N LEU A 62 0.27 -4.74 -6.51
CA LEU A 62 1.29 -3.70 -6.61
C LEU A 62 1.64 -3.40 -8.06
N ALA A 63 1.65 -4.42 -8.93
CA ALA A 63 1.96 -4.24 -10.34
C ALA A 63 0.87 -3.48 -11.11
N LYS A 64 -0.35 -3.46 -10.61
CA LYS A 64 -1.48 -2.75 -11.26
C LYS A 64 -1.48 -1.26 -11.01
N ASP A 65 -0.68 -0.79 -10.07
CA ASP A 65 -0.68 0.61 -9.65
C ASP A 65 0.71 1.21 -9.83
N PRO A 66 0.90 2.14 -10.76
CA PRO A 66 2.20 2.75 -11.01
C PRO A 66 2.71 3.58 -9.83
N TYR A 67 1.87 3.86 -8.85
CA TYR A 67 2.27 4.63 -7.67
C TYR A 67 3.45 4.01 -6.94
N TYR A 68 3.46 2.67 -6.80
CA TYR A 68 4.48 1.97 -6.02
C TYR A 68 5.86 1.97 -6.68
N SER A 69 5.93 2.19 -7.99
CA SER A 69 7.19 2.29 -8.72
C SER A 69 7.55 3.71 -9.14
N ALA A 70 6.78 4.71 -8.69
CA ALA A 70 7.05 6.10 -8.99
C ALA A 70 8.38 6.56 -8.35
N PRO A 71 9.09 7.50 -8.99
CA PRO A 71 10.28 8.09 -8.37
C PRO A 71 9.97 8.62 -6.97
N GLY A 72 10.84 8.31 -6.01
CA GLY A 72 10.68 8.73 -4.63
C GLY A 72 9.80 7.82 -3.77
N VAL A 73 9.17 6.80 -4.34
CA VAL A 73 8.41 5.82 -3.56
C VAL A 73 9.25 4.56 -3.39
N THR A 74 9.52 4.19 -2.13
CA THR A 74 10.29 2.99 -1.81
C THR A 74 9.45 2.08 -0.92
N VAL A 75 9.33 0.81 -1.30
CA VAL A 75 8.74 -0.20 -0.42
C VAL A 75 9.83 -0.62 0.57
N VAL A 76 9.71 -0.17 1.82
CA VAL A 76 10.73 -0.45 2.84
C VAL A 76 10.38 -1.66 3.70
N ARG A 77 9.13 -2.09 3.67
CA ARG A 77 8.69 -3.32 4.34
C ARG A 77 7.58 -3.96 3.54
N ARG A 78 7.69 -5.25 3.38
CA ARG A 78 6.66 -6.08 2.78
C ARG A 78 6.72 -7.43 3.49
N GLN A 79 5.76 -7.68 4.37
CA GLN A 79 5.85 -8.82 5.26
C GLN A 79 4.47 -9.32 5.63
N GLU A 80 4.33 -10.63 5.72
CA GLU A 80 3.13 -11.25 6.29
C GLU A 80 3.01 -10.88 7.76
N TRP A 81 1.79 -10.55 8.19
CA TRP A 81 1.50 -10.15 9.55
C TRP A 81 0.24 -10.84 10.03
N ASN A 82 0.34 -11.45 11.19
CA ASN A 82 -0.76 -12.18 11.81
C ASN A 82 -1.16 -11.47 13.11
N PRO A 83 -2.13 -10.52 13.03
CA PRO A 83 -2.56 -9.82 14.23
C PRO A 83 -3.18 -10.79 15.23
N LEU A 84 -2.94 -10.56 16.51
CA LEU A 84 -3.50 -11.39 17.57
C LEU A 84 -5.01 -11.17 17.68
N PRO A 85 -5.80 -12.22 17.93
CA PRO A 85 -7.23 -12.08 18.19
C PRO A 85 -7.43 -11.57 19.63
N LEU A 86 -7.38 -10.27 19.82
CA LEU A 86 -7.39 -9.65 21.16
C LEU A 86 -8.79 -9.45 21.74
N ALA A 87 -9.82 -9.66 20.96
CA ALA A 87 -11.21 -9.49 21.42
C ALA A 87 -11.85 -10.81 21.81
#